data_7f44cdcd1af93d396431f725b2978dcc
#
_entry.id   7f44cdcd1af93d396431f725b2978dcc
#
_cell.length_a   1.000
_cell.length_b   1.000
_cell.length_c   1.000
_cell.angle_alpha   90.00
_cell.angle_beta   90.00
_cell.angle_gamma   90.00
#
_symmetry.space_group_name_H-M   'P 1'
#
loop_
_entity.id
_entity.type
_entity.pdbx_description
1 polymer ?
#
loop_
_entity_poly.entity_id
_entity_poly.type
_entity_poly.pdbx_seq_one_letter_code
_entity_poly.pdbx_strand_id
1 'polypeptide(L)'
;TAKRKAIYPNYKAKRDTQTPVDNGFFTYLSTIRTELLPFCYNASIIQVDGYEADDVIAALAIYFGQQQKHVLIHSNDADFQALLNDYITITDRSKKLVHVAPQDIRLYKSLVGDSSDNITGIPKLGNAWWLKLTEGDKNQWRQLLAGETDTYPASYLTEAKATWVENNVPLLRDFYTIVGFLPIDLHRVLTLASDIGANDPVEDRQTMTRYYWVWPLCDQ
;
A
#
# COMPACT_ATOMS: atom_id res chain seq x y z
N THR A 1 -1.78 -5.15 9.24
CA THR A 1 -2.55 -6.40 8.98
C THR A 1 -3.79 -6.53 9.86
N ALA A 2 -3.73 -6.25 11.18
CA ALA A 2 -4.88 -6.40 12.08
C ALA A 2 -6.09 -5.55 11.65
N LYS A 3 -5.88 -4.31 11.25
CA LYS A 3 -6.95 -3.42 10.76
C LYS A 3 -7.58 -3.95 9.47
N ARG A 4 -6.79 -4.46 8.53
CA ARG A 4 -7.31 -5.07 7.29
C ARG A 4 -8.08 -6.36 7.57
N LYS A 5 -7.59 -7.21 8.48
CA LYS A 5 -8.31 -8.43 8.90
C LYS A 5 -9.63 -8.12 9.64
N ALA A 6 -9.75 -6.98 10.31
CA ALA A 6 -11.01 -6.55 10.91
C ALA A 6 -12.08 -6.19 9.85
N ILE A 7 -11.68 -5.71 8.67
CA ILE A 7 -12.56 -5.42 7.53
C ILE A 7 -12.84 -6.70 6.75
N TYR A 8 -11.78 -7.44 6.38
CA TYR A 8 -11.87 -8.67 5.62
C TYR A 8 -11.03 -9.77 6.31
N PRO A 9 -11.66 -10.69 7.08
CA PRO A 9 -10.96 -11.70 7.87
C PRO A 9 -10.03 -12.62 7.07
N ASN A 10 -10.33 -12.84 5.79
CA ASN A 10 -9.53 -13.68 4.90
C ASN A 10 -8.33 -12.96 4.27
N TYR A 11 -8.08 -11.70 4.63
CA TYR A 11 -6.93 -10.94 4.14
C TYR A 11 -5.62 -11.66 4.49
N LYS A 12 -4.81 -11.93 3.46
CA LYS A 12 -3.52 -12.65 3.57
C LYS A 12 -3.60 -14.05 4.22
N ALA A 13 -4.79 -14.67 4.26
CA ALA A 13 -4.97 -15.97 4.95
C ALA A 13 -4.05 -17.08 4.42
N LYS A 14 -3.65 -17.03 3.15
CA LYS A 14 -2.70 -17.99 2.56
C LYS A 14 -1.29 -17.89 3.15
N ARG A 15 -0.91 -16.76 3.74
CA ARG A 15 0.40 -16.60 4.38
C ARG A 15 0.47 -17.35 5.72
N ASP A 16 -0.66 -17.48 6.40
CA ASP A 16 -0.73 -18.17 7.70
C ASP A 16 -0.46 -19.68 7.58
N THR A 17 -0.51 -20.24 6.36
CA THR A 17 -0.27 -21.66 6.06
C THR A 17 1.17 -21.94 5.56
N GLN A 18 2.01 -20.91 5.42
CA GLN A 18 3.38 -21.10 4.97
C GLN A 18 4.27 -21.60 6.12
N THR A 19 5.29 -22.40 5.75
CA THR A 19 6.27 -22.88 6.73
C THR A 19 6.90 -21.70 7.47
N PRO A 20 6.99 -21.75 8.82
CA PRO A 20 7.64 -20.69 9.58
C PRO A 20 9.05 -20.45 9.07
N VAL A 21 9.40 -19.19 8.83
CA VAL A 21 10.78 -18.81 8.54
C VAL A 21 11.61 -19.05 9.81
N ASP A 22 12.86 -19.51 9.62
CA ASP A 22 13.78 -19.78 10.72
C ASP A 22 13.81 -18.62 11.73
N ASN A 23 13.61 -18.95 13.00
CA ASN A 23 13.63 -17.98 14.10
C ASN A 23 14.93 -17.17 14.16
N GLY A 24 16.05 -17.72 13.72
CA GLY A 24 17.34 -17.02 13.64
C GLY A 24 17.33 -15.83 12.70
N PHE A 25 16.61 -15.91 11.59
CA PHE A 25 16.47 -14.80 10.65
C PHE A 25 15.75 -13.60 11.26
N PHE A 26 14.66 -13.85 11.97
CA PHE A 26 13.92 -12.74 12.64
C PHE A 26 14.68 -12.13 13.79
N THR A 27 15.42 -12.94 14.55
CA THR A 27 16.33 -12.45 15.59
C THR A 27 17.39 -11.54 14.99
N TYR A 28 18.00 -11.95 13.87
CA TYR A 28 18.99 -11.15 13.16
C TYR A 28 18.42 -9.82 12.66
N LEU A 29 17.23 -9.85 12.04
CA LEU A 29 16.53 -8.62 11.62
C LEU A 29 16.20 -7.72 12.80
N SER A 30 15.80 -8.27 13.93
CA SER A 30 15.55 -7.50 15.14
C SER A 30 16.81 -6.79 15.62
N THR A 31 17.95 -7.48 15.68
CA THR A 31 19.24 -6.89 16.04
C THR A 31 19.64 -5.76 15.10
N ILE A 32 19.50 -5.97 13.78
CA ILE A 32 19.75 -4.90 12.81
C ILE A 32 18.87 -3.68 13.12
N ARG A 33 17.59 -3.90 13.36
CA ARG A 33 16.62 -2.83 13.60
C ARG A 33 16.90 -2.07 14.88
N THR A 34 17.16 -2.77 15.98
CA THR A 34 17.23 -2.16 17.31
C THR A 34 18.63 -1.69 17.68
N GLU A 35 19.67 -2.29 17.12
CA GLU A 35 21.04 -2.05 17.52
C GLU A 35 21.89 -1.39 16.42
N LEU A 36 21.74 -1.82 15.15
CA LEU A 36 22.61 -1.32 14.09
C LEU A 36 22.08 -0.05 13.42
N LEU A 37 20.82 -0.05 12.98
CA LEU A 37 20.28 1.09 12.23
C LEU A 37 20.25 2.40 13.00
N PRO A 38 19.83 2.45 14.29
CA PRO A 38 19.81 3.69 15.04
C PRO A 38 21.21 4.27 15.29
N PHE A 39 22.22 3.39 15.49
CA PHE A 39 23.57 3.83 15.84
C PHE A 39 24.48 4.09 14.65
N CYS A 40 24.26 3.38 13.53
CA CYS A 40 25.19 3.43 12.41
C CYS A 40 24.75 4.36 11.28
N TYR A 41 23.45 4.68 11.18
CA TYR A 41 22.90 5.28 9.95
C TYR A 41 22.00 6.49 10.16
N ASN A 42 21.95 7.06 11.35
CA ASN A 42 21.02 8.18 11.64
C ASN A 42 19.59 7.86 11.10
N ALA A 43 19.12 6.65 11.41
CA ALA A 43 17.89 6.09 10.88
C ALA A 43 16.80 6.09 11.98
N SER A 44 15.63 6.56 11.61
CA SER A 44 14.43 6.45 12.43
C SER A 44 13.66 5.19 12.09
N ILE A 45 13.28 4.42 13.11
CA ILE A 45 12.46 3.21 12.94
C ILE A 45 11.06 3.52 13.42
N ILE A 46 10.11 3.49 12.49
CA ILE A 46 8.72 3.82 12.79
C ILE A 46 7.86 2.57 12.61
N GLN A 47 7.21 2.15 13.69
CA GLN A 47 6.24 1.08 13.69
C GLN A 47 4.96 1.57 14.37
N VAL A 48 3.82 1.33 13.72
CA VAL A 48 2.51 1.73 14.25
C VAL A 48 1.62 0.49 14.35
N ASP A 49 1.22 0.14 15.56
CA ASP A 49 0.44 -1.06 15.83
C ASP A 49 -0.87 -1.11 15.04
N GLY A 50 -1.14 -2.27 14.46
CA GLY A 50 -2.33 -2.54 13.68
C GLY A 50 -2.27 -2.09 12.22
N TYR A 51 -1.25 -1.31 11.83
CA TYR A 51 -0.99 -0.89 10.46
C TYR A 51 0.12 -1.72 9.81
N GLU A 52 0.15 -1.76 8.50
CA GLU A 52 1.26 -2.31 7.75
C GLU A 52 2.31 -1.20 7.50
N ALA A 53 3.55 -1.60 7.24
CA ALA A 53 4.62 -0.66 6.92
C ALA A 53 4.24 0.24 5.74
N ASP A 54 3.52 -0.32 4.76
CA ASP A 54 3.09 0.38 3.56
C ASP A 54 2.17 1.56 3.85
N ASP A 55 1.31 1.45 4.88
CA ASP A 55 0.44 2.54 5.32
C ASP A 55 1.26 3.70 5.92
N VAL A 56 2.28 3.36 6.71
CA VAL A 56 3.18 4.35 7.34
C VAL A 56 4.02 5.06 6.28
N ILE A 57 4.57 4.29 5.32
CA ILE A 57 5.36 4.81 4.21
C ILE A 57 4.51 5.77 3.38
N ALA A 58 3.30 5.36 3.01
CA ALA A 58 2.40 6.18 2.21
C ALA A 58 2.04 7.49 2.93
N ALA A 59 1.71 7.42 4.22
CA ALA A 59 1.39 8.60 5.02
C ALA A 59 2.55 9.61 5.07
N LEU A 60 3.77 9.14 5.31
CA LEU A 60 4.98 9.98 5.32
C LEU A 60 5.31 10.54 3.93
N ALA A 61 5.24 9.70 2.89
CA ALA A 61 5.54 10.12 1.54
C ALA A 61 4.57 11.22 1.06
N ILE A 62 3.28 11.03 1.30
CA ILE A 62 2.25 12.03 0.96
C ILE A 62 2.49 13.32 1.75
N TYR A 63 2.73 13.22 3.05
CA TYR A 63 2.95 14.40 3.91
C TYR A 63 4.14 15.24 3.46
N PHE A 64 5.28 14.60 3.22
CA PHE A 64 6.47 15.32 2.79
C PHE A 64 6.38 15.79 1.32
N GLY A 65 5.77 14.99 0.45
CA GLY A 65 5.52 15.38 -0.93
C GLY A 65 4.62 16.62 -1.06
N GLN A 66 3.57 16.73 -0.22
CA GLN A 66 2.72 17.91 -0.15
C GLN A 66 3.48 19.17 0.31
N GLN A 67 4.56 19.01 1.07
CA GLN A 67 5.47 20.10 1.44
C GLN A 67 6.58 20.34 0.39
N GLN A 68 6.44 19.79 -0.82
CA GLN A 68 7.41 19.88 -1.90
C GLN A 68 8.80 19.33 -1.53
N LYS A 69 8.87 18.40 -0.58
CA LYS A 69 10.10 17.69 -0.23
C LYS A 69 10.22 16.42 -1.06
N HIS A 70 11.41 16.19 -1.61
CA HIS A 70 11.67 14.97 -2.35
C HIS A 70 11.71 13.76 -1.42
N VAL A 71 10.92 12.76 -1.75
CA VAL A 71 10.82 11.48 -1.04
C VAL A 71 11.25 10.36 -1.99
N LEU A 72 12.17 9.55 -1.52
CA LEU A 72 12.61 8.36 -2.22
C LEU A 72 12.14 7.13 -1.45
N ILE A 73 11.24 6.35 -2.06
CA ILE A 73 10.79 5.07 -1.51
C ILE A 73 11.66 3.97 -2.09
N HIS A 74 12.32 3.20 -1.23
CA HIS A 74 13.08 2.03 -1.65
C HIS A 74 12.24 0.78 -1.42
N SER A 75 11.56 0.31 -2.45
CA SER A 75 10.67 -0.86 -2.36
C SER A 75 10.45 -1.50 -3.73
N ASN A 76 10.28 -2.83 -3.71
CA ASN A 76 9.85 -3.64 -4.86
C ASN A 76 8.32 -3.76 -4.95
N ASP A 77 7.56 -3.17 -4.02
CA ASP A 77 6.13 -3.28 -4.04
C ASP A 77 5.52 -2.35 -5.10
N ALA A 78 4.73 -2.94 -5.99
CA ALA A 78 4.09 -2.22 -7.07
C ALA A 78 3.05 -1.20 -6.58
N ASP A 79 2.50 -1.39 -5.38
CA ASP A 79 1.43 -0.54 -4.84
C ASP A 79 1.91 0.88 -4.59
N PHE A 80 3.19 1.07 -4.25
CA PHE A 80 3.77 2.40 -4.11
C PHE A 80 3.80 3.22 -5.40
N GLN A 81 3.65 2.58 -6.57
CA GLN A 81 3.54 3.32 -7.83
C GLN A 81 2.33 4.27 -7.84
N ALA A 82 1.28 3.99 -7.05
CA ALA A 82 0.15 4.88 -6.87
C ALA A 82 0.50 6.22 -6.21
N LEU A 83 1.68 6.33 -5.58
CA LEU A 83 2.15 7.55 -4.91
C LEU A 83 3.05 8.41 -5.80
N LEU A 84 3.47 7.92 -6.96
CA LEU A 84 4.42 8.62 -7.83
C LEU A 84 3.91 9.98 -8.26
N ASN A 85 4.73 11.00 -8.06
CA ASN A 85 4.53 12.36 -8.55
C ASN A 85 5.89 13.08 -8.66
N ASP A 86 5.89 14.40 -8.85
CA ASP A 86 7.11 15.20 -9.00
C ASP A 86 8.03 15.15 -7.76
N TYR A 87 7.49 14.86 -6.59
CA TYR A 87 8.22 14.85 -5.32
C TYR A 87 8.42 13.44 -4.75
N ILE A 88 7.67 12.44 -5.22
CA ILE A 88 7.75 11.07 -4.72
C ILE A 88 8.27 10.15 -5.80
N THR A 89 9.38 9.49 -5.54
CA THR A 89 10.03 8.54 -6.46
C THR A 89 10.25 7.18 -5.80
N ILE A 90 10.42 6.14 -6.61
CA ILE A 90 10.68 4.77 -6.14
C ILE A 90 11.95 4.27 -6.81
N THR A 91 12.88 3.70 -6.04
CA THR A 91 14.17 3.20 -6.58
C THR A 91 14.05 1.92 -7.37
N ASP A 92 13.27 0.96 -6.88
CA ASP A 92 13.07 -0.30 -7.56
C ASP A 92 11.67 -0.35 -8.20
N ARG A 93 11.67 -0.53 -9.52
CA ARG A 93 10.46 -0.62 -10.35
C ARG A 93 10.33 -1.99 -11.01
N SER A 94 10.97 -3.01 -10.47
CA SER A 94 11.04 -4.34 -11.09
C SER A 94 9.67 -5.01 -11.23
N LYS A 95 8.75 -4.76 -10.31
CA LYS A 95 7.40 -5.31 -10.32
C LYS A 95 6.38 -4.29 -10.81
N LYS A 96 6.39 -3.98 -12.10
CA LYS A 96 5.33 -3.17 -12.69
C LYS A 96 4.11 -4.02 -13.01
N LEU A 97 2.94 -3.54 -12.66
CA LEU A 97 1.70 -4.07 -13.24
C LEU A 97 1.64 -3.59 -14.70
N VAL A 98 1.91 -4.51 -15.62
CA VAL A 98 1.85 -4.20 -17.05
C VAL A 98 0.41 -3.87 -17.41
N HIS A 99 0.19 -2.75 -18.13
CA HIS A 99 -1.13 -2.27 -18.57
C HIS A 99 -2.04 -1.70 -17.47
N VAL A 100 -1.55 -1.40 -16.27
CA VAL A 100 -2.31 -0.69 -15.24
C VAL A 100 -1.60 0.63 -14.92
N ALA A 101 -2.31 1.74 -15.10
CA ALA A 101 -1.75 3.04 -14.74
C ALA A 101 -1.61 3.16 -13.19
N PRO A 102 -0.63 3.92 -12.68
CA PRO A 102 -0.40 4.07 -11.25
C PRO A 102 -1.66 4.40 -10.45
N GLN A 103 -2.48 5.34 -10.92
CA GLN A 103 -3.73 5.76 -10.28
C GLN A 103 -4.83 4.69 -10.28
N ASP A 104 -4.68 3.65 -11.10
CA ASP A 104 -5.67 2.58 -11.29
C ASP A 104 -5.35 1.32 -10.48
N ILE A 105 -4.17 1.22 -9.87
CA ILE A 105 -3.70 0.00 -9.19
C ILE A 105 -4.71 -0.46 -8.14
N ARG A 106 -5.17 0.44 -7.29
CA ARG A 106 -6.17 0.15 -6.27
C ARG A 106 -7.46 -0.39 -6.87
N LEU A 107 -7.98 0.27 -7.90
CA LEU A 107 -9.20 -0.15 -8.58
C LEU A 107 -9.03 -1.51 -9.25
N TYR A 108 -7.93 -1.70 -9.97
CA TYR A 108 -7.60 -2.95 -10.65
C TYR A 108 -7.59 -4.14 -9.68
N LYS A 109 -6.81 -4.04 -8.61
CA LYS A 109 -6.70 -5.11 -7.61
C LYS A 109 -8.02 -5.41 -6.91
N SER A 110 -8.87 -4.41 -6.70
CA SER A 110 -10.18 -4.60 -6.09
C SER A 110 -11.16 -5.34 -6.99
N LEU A 111 -11.13 -5.07 -8.30
CA LEU A 111 -12.09 -5.65 -9.26
C LEU A 111 -11.59 -6.95 -9.91
N VAL A 112 -10.29 -7.01 -10.24
CA VAL A 112 -9.68 -8.18 -10.89
C VAL A 112 -9.15 -9.18 -9.85
N GLY A 113 -8.79 -8.68 -8.67
CA GLY A 113 -8.26 -9.48 -7.56
C GLY A 113 -6.75 -9.33 -7.38
N ASP A 114 -6.30 -9.75 -6.20
CA ASP A 114 -4.89 -9.90 -5.84
C ASP A 114 -4.72 -11.20 -5.05
N SER A 115 -4.11 -12.19 -5.68
CA SER A 115 -3.92 -13.50 -5.07
C SER A 115 -2.94 -13.49 -3.91
N SER A 116 -2.00 -12.53 -3.87
CA SER A 116 -1.02 -12.38 -2.80
C SER A 116 -1.67 -11.94 -1.48
N ASP A 117 -2.74 -11.16 -1.59
CA ASP A 117 -3.51 -10.65 -0.46
C ASP A 117 -4.83 -11.40 -0.23
N ASN A 118 -5.03 -12.48 -0.97
CA ASN A 118 -6.25 -13.29 -0.94
C ASN A 118 -7.52 -12.51 -1.30
N ILE A 119 -7.39 -11.54 -2.22
CA ILE A 119 -8.50 -10.76 -2.75
C ILE A 119 -8.96 -11.39 -4.05
N THR A 120 -10.20 -11.83 -4.08
CA THR A 120 -10.73 -12.59 -5.23
C THR A 120 -11.18 -11.69 -6.38
N GLY A 121 -11.54 -10.43 -6.09
CA GLY A 121 -12.19 -9.55 -7.07
C GLY A 121 -13.51 -10.12 -7.57
N ILE A 122 -13.96 -9.64 -8.75
CA ILE A 122 -15.14 -10.17 -9.44
C ILE A 122 -14.76 -11.50 -10.12
N PRO A 123 -15.47 -12.61 -9.86
CA PRO A 123 -15.08 -13.94 -10.36
C PRO A 123 -14.86 -13.99 -11.88
N LYS A 124 -13.74 -14.60 -12.27
CA LYS A 124 -13.36 -14.81 -13.67
C LYS A 124 -13.26 -13.51 -14.49
N LEU A 125 -13.06 -12.36 -13.87
CA LEU A 125 -12.56 -11.18 -14.53
C LEU A 125 -11.03 -11.18 -14.49
N GLY A 126 -10.43 -10.68 -15.55
CA GLY A 126 -8.99 -10.63 -15.69
C GLY A 126 -8.57 -9.43 -16.53
N ASN A 127 -7.28 -9.38 -16.87
CA ASN A 127 -6.68 -8.26 -17.58
C ASN A 127 -7.40 -7.94 -18.91
N ALA A 128 -7.87 -8.96 -19.64
CA ALA A 128 -8.60 -8.75 -20.90
C ALA A 128 -9.92 -7.98 -20.74
N TRP A 129 -10.58 -8.10 -19.59
CA TRP A 129 -11.75 -7.29 -19.26
C TRP A 129 -11.32 -5.87 -18.85
N TRP A 130 -10.31 -5.75 -18.02
CA TRP A 130 -9.78 -4.48 -17.56
C TRP A 130 -9.39 -3.54 -18.71
N LEU A 131 -8.74 -4.08 -19.73
CA LEU A 131 -8.30 -3.34 -20.92
C LEU A 131 -9.44 -2.81 -21.80
N LYS A 132 -10.67 -3.28 -21.61
CA LYS A 132 -11.86 -2.77 -22.32
C LYS A 132 -12.48 -1.56 -21.65
N LEU A 133 -12.16 -1.31 -20.37
CA LEU A 133 -12.76 -0.21 -19.60
C LEU A 133 -12.23 1.13 -20.11
N THR A 134 -13.16 2.04 -20.37
CA THR A 134 -12.85 3.44 -20.61
C THR A 134 -12.51 4.15 -19.28
N GLU A 135 -11.92 5.33 -19.33
CA GLU A 135 -11.72 6.14 -18.13
C GLU A 135 -13.05 6.53 -17.47
N GLY A 136 -14.11 6.71 -18.25
CA GLY A 136 -15.47 6.91 -17.74
C GLY A 136 -15.96 5.72 -16.91
N ASP A 137 -15.78 4.49 -17.42
CA ASP A 137 -16.15 3.27 -16.70
C ASP A 137 -15.35 3.12 -15.40
N LYS A 138 -14.04 3.34 -15.47
CA LYS A 138 -13.18 3.28 -14.28
C LYS A 138 -13.58 4.31 -13.22
N ASN A 139 -13.97 5.51 -13.65
CA ASN A 139 -14.43 6.54 -12.72
C ASN A 139 -15.74 6.16 -12.04
N GLN A 140 -16.70 5.59 -12.79
CA GLN A 140 -17.95 5.09 -12.21
C GLN A 140 -17.68 3.95 -11.20
N TRP A 141 -16.76 3.04 -11.50
CA TRP A 141 -16.34 2.01 -10.54
C TRP A 141 -15.70 2.62 -9.28
N ARG A 142 -14.86 3.65 -9.40
CA ARG A 142 -14.30 4.34 -8.23
C ARG A 142 -15.38 4.96 -7.36
N GLN A 143 -16.36 5.63 -7.96
CA GLN A 143 -17.49 6.24 -7.25
C GLN A 143 -18.35 5.19 -6.52
N LEU A 144 -18.65 4.06 -7.17
CA LEU A 144 -19.37 2.96 -6.52
C LEU A 144 -18.60 2.44 -5.31
N LEU A 145 -17.29 2.17 -5.48
CA LEU A 145 -16.47 1.58 -4.43
C LEU A 145 -16.15 2.58 -3.31
N ALA A 146 -16.13 3.87 -3.59
CA ALA A 146 -16.05 4.94 -2.59
C ALA A 146 -17.38 5.16 -1.84
N GLY A 147 -18.48 4.56 -2.29
CA GLY A 147 -19.79 4.75 -1.68
C GLY A 147 -20.51 6.03 -2.11
N GLU A 148 -20.05 6.68 -3.17
CA GLU A 148 -20.60 7.93 -3.71
C GLU A 148 -21.84 7.69 -4.59
N THR A 149 -21.98 6.50 -5.12
CA THR A 149 -23.10 6.05 -5.96
C THR A 149 -23.41 4.58 -5.74
N ASP A 150 -24.60 4.14 -6.12
CA ASP A 150 -24.98 2.72 -6.17
C ASP A 150 -25.03 2.17 -7.61
N THR A 151 -24.65 2.98 -8.60
CA THR A 151 -24.60 2.58 -9.99
C THR A 151 -23.18 2.21 -10.43
N TYR A 152 -23.07 1.23 -11.32
CA TYR A 152 -21.80 0.78 -11.91
C TYR A 152 -21.94 0.58 -13.43
N PRO A 153 -20.84 0.66 -14.20
CA PRO A 153 -20.88 0.37 -15.62
C PRO A 153 -21.04 -1.13 -15.82
N ALA A 154 -22.21 -1.56 -16.23
CA ALA A 154 -22.49 -2.97 -16.58
C ALA A 154 -21.83 -3.39 -17.92
N SER A 155 -21.26 -2.44 -18.65
CA SER A 155 -20.55 -2.67 -19.89
C SER A 155 -19.51 -3.77 -19.75
N TYR A 156 -19.50 -4.70 -20.68
CA TYR A 156 -18.57 -5.84 -20.71
C TYR A 156 -18.73 -6.87 -19.57
N LEU A 157 -19.81 -6.81 -18.78
CA LEU A 157 -20.20 -7.88 -17.85
C LEU A 157 -21.26 -8.78 -18.49
N THR A 158 -21.18 -10.08 -18.20
CA THR A 158 -22.29 -10.99 -18.46
C THR A 158 -23.36 -10.80 -17.38
N GLU A 159 -24.62 -11.19 -17.67
CA GLU A 159 -25.71 -11.11 -16.71
C GLU A 159 -25.35 -11.76 -15.36
N ALA A 160 -24.75 -12.95 -15.38
CA ALA A 160 -24.33 -13.64 -14.16
C ALA A 160 -23.29 -12.86 -13.34
N LYS A 161 -22.40 -12.10 -13.99
CA LYS A 161 -21.41 -11.25 -13.31
C LYS A 161 -22.04 -9.96 -12.79
N ALA A 162 -22.96 -9.37 -13.53
CA ALA A 162 -23.73 -8.22 -13.10
C ALA A 162 -24.52 -8.57 -11.81
N THR A 163 -25.27 -9.67 -11.83
CA THR A 163 -25.98 -10.19 -10.64
C THR A 163 -25.00 -10.47 -9.46
N TRP A 164 -23.82 -11.02 -9.77
CA TRP A 164 -22.82 -11.22 -8.71
C TRP A 164 -22.36 -9.89 -8.12
N VAL A 165 -22.08 -8.87 -8.94
CA VAL A 165 -21.71 -7.53 -8.47
C VAL A 165 -22.79 -6.95 -7.58
N GLU A 166 -24.05 -6.94 -8.01
CA GLU A 166 -25.19 -6.42 -7.24
C GLU A 166 -25.28 -7.02 -5.85
N ASN A 167 -25.06 -8.35 -5.75
CA ASN A 167 -25.10 -9.07 -4.47
C ASN A 167 -23.81 -8.89 -3.62
N ASN A 168 -22.73 -8.33 -4.18
CA ASN A 168 -21.43 -8.28 -3.49
C ASN A 168 -20.80 -6.87 -3.49
N VAL A 169 -21.58 -5.81 -3.70
CA VAL A 169 -21.07 -4.43 -3.60
C VAL A 169 -20.37 -4.16 -2.26
N PRO A 170 -20.92 -4.56 -1.09
CA PRO A 170 -20.22 -4.36 0.18
C PRO A 170 -18.84 -5.04 0.20
N LEU A 171 -18.72 -6.27 -0.26
CA LEU A 171 -17.45 -6.99 -0.34
C LEU A 171 -16.44 -6.28 -1.27
N LEU A 172 -16.90 -5.77 -2.40
CA LEU A 172 -16.03 -5.02 -3.31
C LEU A 172 -15.54 -3.70 -2.68
N ARG A 173 -16.39 -3.02 -1.89
CA ARG A 173 -16.01 -1.84 -1.09
C ARG A 173 -14.95 -2.18 -0.03
N ASP A 174 -15.11 -3.34 0.63
CA ASP A 174 -14.10 -3.85 1.56
C ASP A 174 -12.77 -4.10 0.84
N PHE A 175 -12.78 -4.76 -0.32
CA PHE A 175 -11.57 -4.95 -1.14
C PHE A 175 -10.93 -3.61 -1.51
N TYR A 176 -11.73 -2.66 -1.97
CA TYR A 176 -11.23 -1.32 -2.33
C TYR A 176 -10.60 -0.60 -1.13
N THR A 177 -11.16 -0.80 0.06
CA THR A 177 -10.62 -0.23 1.29
C THR A 177 -9.28 -0.86 1.67
N ILE A 178 -9.20 -2.19 1.68
CA ILE A 178 -8.01 -2.90 2.17
C ILE A 178 -6.85 -2.93 1.18
N VAL A 179 -7.11 -2.81 -0.12
CA VAL A 179 -6.07 -2.69 -1.17
C VAL A 179 -5.40 -1.32 -1.11
N GLY A 180 -6.12 -0.28 -0.71
CA GLY A 180 -5.55 1.05 -0.55
C GLY A 180 -4.66 1.18 0.70
N PHE A 181 -3.91 2.27 0.75
CA PHE A 181 -3.23 2.65 1.98
C PHE A 181 -4.28 3.11 3.00
N LEU A 182 -4.26 2.49 4.18
CA LEU A 182 -5.20 2.85 5.24
C LEU A 182 -4.84 4.23 5.82
N PRO A 183 -5.83 5.08 6.10
CA PRO A 183 -5.57 6.34 6.74
C PRO A 183 -4.98 6.13 8.13
N ILE A 184 -3.90 6.82 8.41
CA ILE A 184 -3.17 6.74 9.67
C ILE A 184 -3.10 8.13 10.31
N ASP A 185 -3.13 8.18 11.63
CA ASP A 185 -2.89 9.41 12.36
C ASP A 185 -1.45 9.87 12.15
N LEU A 186 -1.30 10.86 11.28
CA LEU A 186 0.00 11.39 10.90
C LEU A 186 0.73 12.04 12.08
N HIS A 187 0.01 12.68 13.03
CA HIS A 187 0.64 13.25 14.21
C HIS A 187 1.35 12.18 15.02
N ARG A 188 0.71 11.02 15.22
CA ARG A 188 1.32 9.86 15.89
C ARG A 188 2.57 9.38 15.15
N VAL A 189 2.51 9.29 13.82
CA VAL A 189 3.67 8.86 13.00
C VAL A 189 4.82 9.86 13.11
N LEU A 190 4.55 11.16 13.05
CA LEU A 190 5.56 12.21 13.15
C LEU A 190 6.17 12.30 14.54
N THR A 191 5.40 12.09 15.61
CA THR A 191 5.91 12.03 16.97
C THR A 191 6.91 10.89 17.13
N LEU A 192 6.59 9.71 16.64
CA LEU A 192 7.51 8.56 16.62
C LEU A 192 8.78 8.83 15.80
N ALA A 193 8.68 9.64 14.75
CA ALA A 193 9.85 10.04 13.96
C ALA A 193 10.69 11.10 14.64
N SER A 194 10.09 12.04 15.38
CA SER A 194 10.80 13.13 16.07
C SER A 194 11.56 12.69 17.31
N ASP A 195 11.04 11.70 18.04
CA ASP A 195 11.69 11.18 19.25
C ASP A 195 13.08 10.57 18.98
N ILE A 196 13.37 10.25 17.71
CA ILE A 196 14.64 9.65 17.30
C ILE A 196 15.60 10.70 16.70
N GLY A 197 15.08 11.83 16.24
CA GLY A 197 15.87 12.90 15.59
C GLY A 197 16.41 13.99 16.52
N ALA A 198 16.16 13.90 17.82
CA ALA A 198 16.54 14.96 18.79
C ALA A 198 18.03 15.00 19.16
N ASN A 199 18.85 14.10 18.64
CA ASN A 199 20.25 13.96 19.03
C ASN A 199 21.25 14.29 17.92
N ASP A 200 20.99 15.25 17.05
CA ASP A 200 22.03 15.62 16.12
C ASP A 200 22.16 17.11 15.82
N PRO A 201 23.31 17.69 16.13
CA PRO A 201 23.82 18.86 15.47
C PRO A 201 24.97 18.48 14.52
N VAL A 202 24.73 17.93 13.38
CA VAL A 202 25.70 18.02 12.28
C VAL A 202 25.21 19.09 11.32
N GLU A 203 25.74 20.29 11.55
CA GLU A 203 25.70 21.37 10.57
C GLU A 203 26.56 21.00 9.36
N ASP A 204 25.91 20.50 8.31
CA ASP A 204 26.41 20.70 6.98
C ASP A 204 25.24 21.10 6.06
N ARG A 205 25.05 22.42 5.97
CA ARG A 205 23.91 23.08 5.32
C ARG A 205 24.04 23.23 3.82
N GLN A 206 24.89 22.49 3.17
CA GLN A 206 24.97 22.53 1.70
C GLN A 206 24.66 21.16 1.13
N THR A 207 23.45 21.03 0.55
CA THR A 207 23.04 19.93 -0.32
C THR A 207 22.74 18.56 0.31
N MET A 208 22.03 18.47 1.41
CA MET A 208 21.44 17.20 1.80
C MET A 208 19.95 17.15 1.45
N THR A 209 19.64 16.57 0.30
CA THR A 209 18.36 15.93 0.06
C THR A 209 18.22 14.83 1.10
N ARG A 210 17.34 14.98 2.09
CA ARG A 210 17.11 13.95 3.10
C ARG A 210 16.41 12.78 2.41
N TYR A 211 17.10 11.65 2.29
CA TYR A 211 16.54 10.41 1.81
C TYR A 211 15.90 9.67 2.97
N TYR A 212 14.62 9.40 2.88
CA TYR A 212 13.91 8.54 3.81
C TYR A 212 13.95 7.10 3.26
N TRP A 213 14.76 6.25 3.88
CA TRP A 213 14.83 4.84 3.54
C TRP A 213 13.72 4.13 4.29
N VAL A 214 12.86 3.45 3.59
CA VAL A 214 11.84 2.62 4.21
C VAL A 214 11.99 1.21 3.67
N TRP A 215 12.30 0.31 4.57
CA TRP A 215 12.40 -1.11 4.28
C TRP A 215 11.14 -1.79 4.79
N PRO A 216 10.35 -2.48 3.96
CA PRO A 216 9.27 -3.31 4.45
C PRO A 216 9.89 -4.52 5.15
N LEU A 217 9.89 -4.51 6.48
CA LEU A 217 10.11 -5.73 7.24
C LEU A 217 8.85 -6.58 7.09
N CYS A 218 9.01 -7.81 6.61
CA CYS A 218 7.91 -8.75 6.48
C CYS A 218 7.17 -8.86 7.81
N ASP A 219 5.90 -8.47 7.79
CA ASP A 219 5.01 -8.69 8.92
C ASP A 219 4.81 -10.21 9.11
N GLN A 220 5.01 -10.67 10.35
CA GLN A 220 4.59 -12.00 10.81
C GLN A 220 3.07 -12.07 10.93
#